data_3919528c05e3045c8c6dbb09f2d442b0
#
_entry.id   3919528c05e3045c8c6dbb09f2d442b0
#
_cell.length_a   1.000
_cell.length_b   1.000
_cell.length_c   1.000
_cell.angle_alpha   90.00
_cell.angle_beta   90.00
_cell.angle_gamma   90.00
#
_symmetry.space_group_name_H-M   'P 1'
#
loop_
_entity.id
_entity.type
_entity.pdbx_description
1 polymer ?
#
loop_
_entity_poly.entity_id
_entity_poly.type
_entity_poly.pdbx_seq_one_letter_code
_entity_poly.pdbx_strand_id
1 'polypeptide(L)'
;MEFIELIKIATQTLNPRTLAEGSYAGSVAAALITDKGNVYKGVCIDTSSSMGFCAEHAAIAAMITAGESRIEKIVSVCDGEGVVAPCGRCREFMYQINHENLNTEVQLHNEVVRLKELLPHIWKD
;
A
#
# COMPACT_ATOMS: atom_id res chain seq x y z
N MET A 1 -3.87 -6.12 -15.33
CA MET A 1 -4.98 -6.06 -14.35
C MET A 1 -5.46 -4.64 -14.21
N GLU A 2 -6.76 -4.45 -14.22
CA GLU A 2 -7.35 -3.13 -14.04
C GLU A 2 -7.48 -2.81 -12.56
N PHE A 3 -7.54 -1.50 -12.23
CA PHE A 3 -7.68 -1.07 -10.84
C PHE A 3 -8.95 -1.58 -10.17
N ILE A 4 -10.04 -1.75 -10.92
CA ILE A 4 -11.28 -2.28 -10.33
C ILE A 4 -11.08 -3.66 -9.72
N GLU A 5 -10.27 -4.50 -10.35
CA GLU A 5 -9.93 -5.82 -9.82
C GLU A 5 -9.00 -5.71 -8.60
N LEU A 6 -8.04 -4.79 -8.65
CA LEU A 6 -7.10 -4.58 -7.56
C LEU A 6 -7.82 -4.02 -6.33
N ILE A 7 -8.76 -3.09 -6.53
CA ILE A 7 -9.62 -2.56 -5.47
C ILE A 7 -10.43 -3.70 -4.81
N LYS A 8 -10.96 -4.61 -5.63
CA LYS A 8 -11.71 -5.75 -5.13
C LYS A 8 -10.84 -6.65 -4.25
N ILE A 9 -9.62 -6.92 -4.69
CA ILE A 9 -8.67 -7.73 -3.92
C ILE A 9 -8.36 -7.05 -2.58
N ALA A 10 -8.07 -5.75 -2.59
CA ALA A 10 -7.82 -5.00 -1.36
C ALA A 10 -9.03 -5.03 -0.42
N THR A 11 -10.23 -4.80 -0.97
CA THR A 11 -11.46 -4.81 -0.18
C THR A 11 -11.70 -6.16 0.47
N GLN A 12 -11.45 -7.24 -0.25
CA GLN A 12 -11.61 -8.61 0.28
C GLN A 12 -10.54 -8.96 1.32
N THR A 13 -9.45 -8.20 1.35
CA THR A 13 -8.36 -8.42 2.30
C THR A 13 -8.62 -7.74 3.64
N LEU A 14 -9.50 -6.74 3.68
CA LEU A 14 -9.90 -6.07 4.93
C LEU A 14 -10.33 -7.11 5.96
N ASN A 15 -9.84 -6.96 7.16
CA ASN A 15 -10.16 -7.88 8.26
C ASN A 15 -9.99 -7.15 9.59
N PRO A 16 -10.84 -6.13 9.87
CA PRO A 16 -10.71 -5.33 11.09
C PRO A 16 -10.92 -6.21 12.33
N ARG A 17 -9.96 -6.18 13.24
CA ARG A 17 -10.02 -7.00 14.45
C ARG A 17 -9.07 -6.51 15.51
N THR A 18 -9.35 -6.89 16.75
CA THR A 18 -8.45 -6.72 17.87
C THR A 18 -7.52 -7.93 17.91
N LEU A 19 -6.23 -7.69 18.05
CA LEU A 19 -5.22 -8.75 18.22
C LEU A 19 -5.01 -9.04 19.70
N ALA A 20 -4.81 -7.99 20.48
CA ALA A 20 -4.65 -8.02 21.92
C ALA A 20 -5.09 -6.67 22.45
N GLU A 21 -5.19 -6.51 23.75
CA GLU A 21 -5.55 -5.21 24.32
C GLU A 21 -4.57 -4.13 23.84
N GLY A 22 -5.10 -3.10 23.16
CA GLY A 22 -4.28 -2.02 22.61
C GLY A 22 -3.65 -2.29 21.26
N SER A 23 -3.92 -3.44 20.64
CA SER A 23 -3.36 -3.79 19.33
C SER A 23 -4.46 -4.23 18.38
N TYR A 24 -4.47 -3.67 17.19
CA TYR A 24 -5.52 -3.86 16.18
C TYR A 24 -4.91 -4.12 14.81
N ALA A 25 -5.68 -4.71 13.93
CA ALA A 25 -5.24 -4.95 12.55
C ALA A 25 -6.41 -4.93 11.59
N GLY A 26 -6.12 -4.72 10.31
CA GLY A 26 -7.04 -5.03 9.23
C GLY A 26 -8.06 -3.96 8.86
N SER A 27 -8.01 -2.76 9.47
CA SER A 27 -8.93 -1.67 9.11
C SER A 27 -8.55 -0.99 7.79
N VAL A 28 -7.32 -1.14 7.36
CA VAL A 28 -6.85 -0.70 6.04
C VAL A 28 -6.17 -1.90 5.37
N ALA A 29 -6.44 -2.08 4.09
CA ALA A 29 -5.78 -3.10 3.28
C ALA A 29 -5.20 -2.47 2.03
N ALA A 30 -4.08 -2.99 1.56
CA ALA A 30 -3.47 -2.57 0.32
C ALA A 30 -3.28 -3.77 -0.59
N ALA A 31 -3.37 -3.53 -1.89
CA ALA A 31 -3.04 -4.52 -2.91
C ALA A 31 -2.20 -3.83 -3.98
N LEU A 32 -1.17 -4.50 -4.43
CA LEU A 32 -0.30 -4.02 -5.48
C LEU A 32 -0.08 -5.11 -6.51
N ILE A 33 0.25 -4.69 -7.72
CA ILE A 33 0.69 -5.61 -8.77
C ILE A 33 2.04 -5.12 -9.29
N THR A 34 2.95 -6.07 -9.51
CA THR A 34 4.30 -5.79 -9.98
C THR A 34 4.34 -5.72 -11.50
N ASP A 35 5.46 -5.24 -12.04
CA ASP A 35 5.72 -5.23 -13.48
C ASP A 35 5.75 -6.64 -14.09
N LYS A 36 5.91 -7.67 -13.25
CA LYS A 36 5.88 -9.07 -13.68
C LYS A 36 4.49 -9.70 -13.56
N GLY A 37 3.48 -8.91 -13.13
CA GLY A 37 2.10 -9.38 -13.02
C GLY A 37 1.76 -10.11 -11.74
N ASN A 38 2.63 -10.07 -10.72
CA ASN A 38 2.36 -10.72 -9.44
C ASN A 38 1.67 -9.76 -8.48
N VAL A 39 0.67 -10.27 -7.78
CA VAL A 39 -0.13 -9.48 -6.82
C VAL A 39 0.33 -9.78 -5.40
N TYR A 40 0.53 -8.72 -4.62
CA TYR A 40 0.83 -8.82 -3.20
C TYR A 40 -0.13 -7.94 -2.42
N LYS A 41 -0.49 -8.36 -1.22
CA LYS A 41 -1.48 -7.67 -0.40
C LYS A 41 -1.09 -7.72 1.06
N GLY A 42 -1.65 -6.80 1.83
CA GLY A 42 -1.39 -6.76 3.26
C GLY A 42 -2.39 -5.85 3.98
N VAL A 43 -2.38 -5.91 5.28
CA VAL A 43 -3.24 -5.08 6.14
C VAL A 43 -2.39 -4.30 7.11
N CYS A 44 -2.95 -3.21 7.63
CA CYS A 44 -2.31 -2.40 8.66
C CYS A 44 -2.28 -3.14 9.99
N ILE A 45 -1.29 -2.81 10.79
CA ILE A 45 -1.17 -3.28 12.18
C ILE A 45 -0.97 -2.03 13.03
N ASP A 46 -1.86 -1.84 14.01
CA ASP A 46 -1.86 -0.65 14.87
C ASP A 46 -1.51 -1.06 16.30
N THR A 47 -0.39 -0.57 16.78
CA THR A 47 0.10 -0.85 18.13
C THR A 47 0.62 0.43 18.76
N SER A 48 0.98 0.37 20.03
CA SER A 48 1.60 1.51 20.68
C SER A 48 3.08 1.62 20.31
N SER A 49 3.68 2.76 20.62
CA SER A 49 5.12 3.01 20.47
C SER A 49 5.62 2.89 19.03
N SER A 50 4.75 3.18 18.07
CA SER A 50 5.09 3.21 16.64
C SER A 50 5.63 1.86 16.10
N MET A 51 5.30 0.77 16.73
CA MET A 51 5.73 -0.56 16.28
C MET A 51 4.92 -1.07 15.11
N GLY A 52 3.67 -0.62 14.97
CA GLY A 52 2.82 -1.01 13.86
C GLY A 52 3.21 -0.32 12.56
N PHE A 53 2.52 -0.68 11.48
CA PHE A 53 2.81 -0.11 10.18
C PHE A 53 1.58 -0.17 9.26
N CYS A 54 1.68 0.60 8.17
CA CYS A 54 0.60 0.73 7.21
C CYS A 54 0.41 -0.55 6.38
N ALA A 55 -0.78 -0.71 5.81
CA ALA A 55 -1.10 -1.83 4.94
C ALA A 55 -0.16 -1.90 3.72
N GLU A 56 0.23 -0.75 3.17
CA GLU A 56 1.15 -0.70 2.05
C GLU A 56 2.51 -1.30 2.40
N HIS A 57 3.01 -1.04 3.62
CA HIS A 57 4.25 -1.64 4.10
C HIS A 57 4.15 -3.17 4.14
N ALA A 58 3.01 -3.70 4.59
CA ALA A 58 2.80 -5.14 4.64
C ALA A 58 2.81 -5.76 3.24
N ALA A 59 2.11 -5.15 2.28
CA ALA A 59 2.08 -5.63 0.91
C ALA A 59 3.48 -5.55 0.27
N ILE A 60 4.19 -4.46 0.51
CA ILE A 60 5.56 -4.26 -0.01
C ILE A 60 6.52 -5.27 0.60
N ALA A 61 6.40 -5.54 1.91
CA ALA A 61 7.25 -6.54 2.56
C ALA A 61 7.06 -7.92 1.93
N ALA A 62 5.82 -8.28 1.62
CA ALA A 62 5.52 -9.55 0.94
C ALA A 62 6.15 -9.58 -0.46
N MET A 63 6.05 -8.49 -1.22
CA MET A 63 6.64 -8.36 -2.55
C MET A 63 8.17 -8.53 -2.49
N ILE A 64 8.82 -7.83 -1.57
CA ILE A 64 10.29 -7.87 -1.42
C ILE A 64 10.73 -9.27 -0.96
N THR A 65 9.98 -9.90 -0.07
CA THR A 65 10.26 -11.27 0.36
C THR A 65 10.27 -12.24 -0.83
N ALA A 66 9.39 -12.01 -1.80
CA ALA A 66 9.33 -12.82 -3.01
C ALA A 66 10.37 -12.44 -4.07
N GLY A 67 11.20 -11.41 -3.81
CA GLY A 67 12.30 -11.02 -4.70
C GLY A 67 11.99 -9.92 -5.70
N GLU A 68 10.86 -9.23 -5.54
CA GLU A 68 10.46 -8.15 -6.44
C GLU A 68 10.48 -6.80 -5.74
N SER A 69 10.58 -5.71 -6.51
CA SER A 69 10.61 -4.35 -5.94
C SER A 69 9.92 -3.31 -6.81
N ARG A 70 9.56 -3.63 -8.07
CA ARG A 70 8.93 -2.66 -8.99
C ARG A 70 7.41 -2.80 -8.96
N ILE A 71 6.75 -1.80 -8.42
CA ILE A 71 5.29 -1.74 -8.32
C ILE A 71 4.73 -1.05 -9.56
N GLU A 72 3.85 -1.73 -10.28
CA GLU A 72 3.17 -1.13 -11.42
C GLU A 72 1.95 -0.33 -10.98
N LYS A 73 1.10 -0.93 -10.13
CA LYS A 73 -0.11 -0.30 -9.61
C LYS A 73 -0.29 -0.63 -8.14
N ILE A 74 -0.84 0.29 -7.38
CA ILE A 74 -1.14 0.09 -5.96
C ILE A 74 -2.43 0.80 -5.58
N VAL A 75 -3.19 0.20 -4.69
CA VAL A 75 -4.39 0.80 -4.11
C VAL A 75 -4.50 0.42 -2.64
N SER A 76 -5.04 1.33 -1.84
CA SER A 76 -5.33 1.10 -0.43
C SER A 76 -6.79 1.41 -0.18
N VAL A 77 -7.43 0.60 0.66
CA VAL A 77 -8.83 0.81 1.06
C VAL A 77 -8.95 0.80 2.57
N CYS A 78 -9.84 1.65 3.07
CA CYS A 78 -10.12 1.75 4.50
C CYS A 78 -11.54 1.25 4.76
N ASP A 79 -11.71 0.45 5.79
CA ASP A 79 -13.02 -0.09 6.15
C ASP A 79 -14.01 1.05 6.38
N GLY A 80 -15.16 1.00 5.69
CA GLY A 80 -16.21 2.01 5.79
C GLY A 80 -15.95 3.29 5.00
N GLU A 81 -14.77 3.50 4.43
CA GLU A 81 -14.42 4.72 3.71
C GLU A 81 -14.07 4.49 2.24
N GLY A 82 -13.72 3.27 1.87
CA GLY A 82 -13.30 2.96 0.49
C GLY A 82 -11.85 3.32 0.23
N VAL A 83 -11.55 3.71 -1.01
CA VAL A 83 -10.17 4.01 -1.44
C VAL A 83 -9.62 5.23 -0.69
N VAL A 84 -8.41 5.09 -0.17
CA VAL A 84 -7.67 6.17 0.50
C VAL A 84 -6.29 6.29 -0.12
N ALA A 85 -5.70 7.49 -0.03
CA ALA A 85 -4.34 7.70 -0.51
C ALA A 85 -3.33 7.03 0.44
N PRO A 86 -2.17 6.59 -0.08
CA PRO A 86 -1.10 6.11 0.79
C PRO A 86 -0.56 7.27 1.65
N CYS A 87 -0.21 6.96 2.90
CA CYS A 87 0.35 7.98 3.79
C CYS A 87 1.75 8.41 3.33
N GLY A 88 2.25 9.51 3.88
CA GLY A 88 3.55 10.05 3.50
C GLY A 88 4.70 9.06 3.68
N ARG A 89 4.67 8.28 4.76
CA ARG A 89 5.67 7.24 5.02
C ARG A 89 5.68 6.20 3.90
N CYS A 90 4.51 5.77 3.44
CA CYS A 90 4.40 4.77 2.38
C CYS A 90 4.85 5.33 1.03
N ARG A 91 4.57 6.60 0.76
CA ARG A 91 5.02 7.25 -0.48
C ARG A 91 6.54 7.25 -0.58
N GLU A 92 7.21 7.68 0.47
CA GLU A 92 8.66 7.72 0.53
C GLU A 92 9.25 6.30 0.47
N PHE A 93 8.63 5.36 1.19
CA PHE A 93 9.07 3.97 1.22
C PHE A 93 9.05 3.32 -0.16
N MET A 94 7.98 3.53 -0.93
CA MET A 94 7.88 3.01 -2.31
C MET A 94 9.04 3.49 -3.18
N TYR A 95 9.40 4.75 -3.05
CA TYR A 95 10.52 5.31 -3.80
C TYR A 95 11.86 4.71 -3.36
N GLN A 96 12.07 4.58 -2.05
CA GLN A 96 13.36 4.13 -1.53
C GLN A 96 13.68 2.68 -1.89
N ILE A 97 12.69 1.83 -2.04
CA ILE A 97 12.92 0.42 -2.38
C ILE A 97 13.20 0.21 -3.87
N ASN A 98 12.79 1.15 -4.70
CA ASN A 98 13.04 1.13 -6.15
C ASN A 98 12.69 2.50 -6.70
N HIS A 99 13.69 3.24 -7.18
CA HIS A 99 13.48 4.61 -7.64
C HIS A 99 12.52 4.70 -8.83
N GLU A 100 12.39 3.64 -9.64
CA GLU A 100 11.44 3.60 -10.74
C GLU A 100 9.99 3.58 -10.27
N ASN A 101 9.75 3.35 -8.99
CA ASN A 101 8.40 3.43 -8.41
C ASN A 101 7.83 4.85 -8.41
N LEU A 102 8.63 5.86 -8.76
CA LEU A 102 8.08 7.19 -9.06
C LEU A 102 7.05 7.12 -10.19
N ASN A 103 7.14 6.10 -11.05
CA ASN A 103 6.20 5.87 -12.15
C ASN A 103 5.04 4.93 -11.79
N THR A 104 4.99 4.43 -10.56
CA THR A 104 3.89 3.59 -10.08
C THR A 104 2.57 4.35 -10.21
N GLU A 105 1.55 3.69 -10.75
CA GLU A 105 0.20 4.23 -10.77
C GLU A 105 -0.47 3.98 -9.43
N VAL A 106 -0.97 5.05 -8.81
CA VAL A 106 -1.61 5.02 -7.50
C VAL A 106 -3.07 5.41 -7.66
N GLN A 107 -3.97 4.54 -7.24
CA GLN A 107 -5.40 4.83 -7.25
C GLN A 107 -5.73 5.70 -6.04
N LEU A 108 -6.25 6.88 -6.30
CA LEU A 108 -6.82 7.77 -5.29
C LEU A 108 -8.34 7.62 -5.31
N HIS A 109 -9.03 8.37 -4.48
CA HIS A 109 -10.49 8.29 -4.39
C HIS A 109 -11.17 8.52 -5.74
N ASN A 110 -10.77 9.55 -6.47
CA ASN A 110 -11.41 9.94 -7.73
C ASN A 110 -10.52 9.89 -8.96
N GLU A 111 -9.27 9.52 -8.84
CA GLU A 111 -8.34 9.57 -9.96
C GLU A 111 -7.16 8.62 -9.75
N VAL A 112 -6.45 8.36 -10.83
CA VAL A 112 -5.19 7.62 -10.80
C VAL A 112 -4.07 8.63 -11.08
N VAL A 113 -3.05 8.63 -10.24
CA VAL A 113 -1.88 9.49 -10.42
C VAL A 113 -0.63 8.64 -10.36
N ARG A 114 0.50 9.19 -10.76
CA ARG A 114 1.79 8.53 -10.57
C ARG A 114 2.36 8.93 -9.21
N LEU A 115 3.13 8.04 -8.61
CA LEU A 115 3.73 8.31 -7.30
C LEU A 115 4.49 9.64 -7.27
N LYS A 116 5.17 9.98 -8.37
CA LYS A 116 5.91 11.25 -8.45
C LYS A 116 5.05 12.48 -8.22
N GLU A 117 3.75 12.41 -8.49
CA GLU A 117 2.82 13.52 -8.22
C GLU A 117 2.48 13.62 -6.74
N LEU A 118 2.62 12.53 -6.00
CA LEU A 118 2.38 12.48 -4.55
C LEU A 118 3.67 12.63 -3.75
N LEU A 119 4.81 12.65 -4.43
CA LEU A 119 6.14 12.78 -3.81
C LEU A 119 6.98 13.71 -4.68
N PRO A 120 6.56 14.98 -4.84
CA PRO A 120 7.28 15.92 -5.71
C PRO A 120 8.69 16.25 -5.21
N HIS A 121 8.92 16.07 -3.92
CA HIS A 121 10.22 16.28 -3.30
C HIS A 121 10.58 15.03 -2.50
N ILE A 122 11.54 14.27 -2.98
CA ILE A 122 12.05 13.10 -2.25
C ILE A 122 12.90 13.57 -1.07
N TRP A 123 13.01 12.71 -0.06
CA TRP A 123 13.76 13.08 1.15
C TRP A 123 15.24 13.33 0.85
N LYS A 124 15.82 12.50 0.02
CA LYS A 124 17.26 12.54 -0.24
C LYS A 124 17.59 11.92 -1.60
N ASP A 125 18.38 12.61 -2.38
CA ASP A 125 18.88 12.13 -3.68
C ASP A 125 19.89 11.01 -3.51
#